data_46b34922d0347c1681d4b18945e125c7
#
_entry.id   46b34922d0347c1681d4b18945e125c7
#
_cell.length_a   1.000
_cell.length_b   1.000
_cell.length_c   1.000
_cell.angle_alpha   90.00
_cell.angle_beta   90.00
_cell.angle_gamma   90.00
#
_symmetry.space_group_name_H-M   'P 1'
#
loop_
_entity.id
_entity.type
_entity.pdbx_description
1 polymer ?
#
loop_
_entity_poly.entity_id
_entity_poly.type
_entity_poly.pdbx_seq_one_letter_code
_entity_poly.pdbx_strand_id
1 'polypeptide(L)'
;MYRSHTCGELRISDINKQVTLSGWVQRSRKMGGMTFIDLRDRYGITQLVFNEEVDAELCEQANHLGREFVIQIVGTVNERFSKNKNIPTGDIEIIVSELNVLNSALTPPFTIEDNTDGGDDIRMKYRYLDLRRATVRKNLELRHKMTIEVRKYLDSKGFIEVETPL
;
A
#
# COMPACT_ATOMS: atom_id res chain seq x y z
N MET A 1 -18.04 -3.02 1.26
CA MET A 1 -16.83 -2.82 2.09
C MET A 1 -15.63 -2.74 1.15
N TYR A 2 -14.73 -1.76 1.27
CA TYR A 2 -13.62 -1.61 0.31
C TYR A 2 -12.50 -2.63 0.51
N ARG A 3 -12.34 -3.22 1.68
CA ARG A 3 -11.34 -4.25 1.96
C ARG A 3 -11.76 -5.14 3.13
N SER A 4 -11.36 -6.41 3.10
CA SER A 4 -11.46 -7.35 4.22
C SER A 4 -10.19 -7.34 5.09
N HIS A 5 -9.02 -7.11 4.46
CA HIS A 5 -7.70 -7.11 5.08
C HIS A 5 -6.85 -5.92 4.58
N THR A 6 -5.79 -5.62 5.31
CA THR A 6 -4.76 -4.67 4.87
C THR A 6 -3.70 -5.37 4.03
N CYS A 7 -2.91 -4.60 3.25
CA CYS A 7 -1.81 -5.14 2.45
C CYS A 7 -0.59 -5.58 3.29
N GLY A 8 -0.65 -5.48 4.61
CA GLY A 8 0.46 -5.83 5.51
C GLY A 8 0.18 -6.99 6.46
N GLU A 9 -1.06 -7.48 6.55
CA GLU A 9 -1.44 -8.40 7.65
C GLU A 9 -1.53 -9.87 7.24
N LEU A 10 -1.72 -10.17 5.96
CA LEU A 10 -1.87 -11.56 5.48
C LEU A 10 -0.58 -12.36 5.66
N ARG A 11 -0.74 -13.63 6.03
CA ARG A 11 0.35 -14.57 6.29
C ARG A 11 0.05 -15.93 5.65
N ILE A 12 1.02 -16.84 5.76
CA ILE A 12 0.89 -18.23 5.25
C ILE A 12 -0.29 -18.99 5.89
N SER A 13 -0.71 -18.61 7.10
CA SER A 13 -1.91 -19.15 7.77
C SER A 13 -3.22 -18.76 7.10
N ASP A 14 -3.18 -17.82 6.17
CA ASP A 14 -4.36 -17.32 5.46
C ASP A 14 -4.53 -17.94 4.07
N ILE A 15 -3.68 -18.91 3.69
CA ILE A 15 -3.76 -19.62 2.41
C ILE A 15 -5.18 -20.18 2.21
N ASN A 16 -5.65 -20.12 0.96
CA ASN A 16 -6.98 -20.49 0.48
C ASN A 16 -8.13 -19.58 0.95
N LYS A 17 -7.86 -18.51 1.72
CA LYS A 17 -8.89 -17.52 2.03
C LYS A 17 -9.14 -16.61 0.84
N GLN A 18 -10.40 -16.35 0.56
CA GLN A 18 -10.80 -15.28 -0.35
C GLN A 18 -10.73 -13.94 0.39
N VAL A 19 -10.07 -12.95 -0.20
CA VAL A 19 -9.84 -11.64 0.39
C VAL A 19 -10.17 -10.53 -0.58
N THR A 20 -10.58 -9.38 -0.03
CA THR A 20 -10.70 -8.12 -0.78
C THR A 20 -9.62 -7.18 -0.27
N LEU A 21 -8.77 -6.69 -1.17
CA LEU A 21 -7.74 -5.69 -0.86
C LEU A 21 -8.00 -4.41 -1.66
N SER A 22 -7.64 -3.28 -1.07
CA SER A 22 -7.62 -1.99 -1.77
C SER A 22 -6.35 -1.23 -1.43
N GLY A 23 -5.77 -0.58 -2.45
CA GLY A 23 -4.50 0.13 -2.27
C GLY A 23 -4.05 0.83 -3.54
N TRP A 24 -2.81 1.25 -3.52
CA TRP A 24 -2.13 1.89 -4.64
C TRP A 24 -1.23 0.90 -5.37
N VAL A 25 -1.24 0.93 -6.69
CA VAL A 25 -0.29 0.20 -7.53
C VAL A 25 1.10 0.82 -7.35
N GLN A 26 1.99 0.12 -6.67
CA GLN A 26 3.36 0.59 -6.49
C GLN A 26 4.24 0.22 -7.69
N ARG A 27 4.14 -1.02 -8.16
CA ARG A 27 4.93 -1.56 -9.26
C ARG A 27 4.11 -2.58 -10.03
N SER A 28 4.26 -2.59 -11.34
CA SER A 28 3.74 -3.64 -12.23
C SER A 28 4.89 -4.26 -13.02
N ARG A 29 4.84 -5.58 -13.23
CA ARG A 29 5.85 -6.36 -13.96
C ARG A 29 5.16 -7.43 -14.77
N LYS A 30 5.44 -7.50 -16.08
CA LYS A 30 4.95 -8.56 -16.96
C LYS A 30 6.05 -9.60 -17.18
N MET A 31 5.76 -10.86 -16.96
CA MET A 31 6.69 -11.99 -17.12
C MET A 31 5.94 -13.23 -17.60
N GLY A 32 6.21 -13.68 -18.83
CA GLY A 32 5.78 -14.99 -19.32
C GLY A 32 4.27 -15.25 -19.24
N GLY A 33 3.41 -14.34 -19.72
CA GLY A 33 1.95 -14.52 -19.67
C GLY A 33 1.33 -14.22 -18.29
N MET A 34 2.14 -13.79 -17.31
CA MET A 34 1.67 -13.35 -16.00
C MET A 34 2.00 -11.89 -15.76
N THR A 35 1.09 -11.18 -15.10
CA THR A 35 1.32 -9.82 -14.61
C THR A 35 1.33 -9.83 -13.09
N PHE A 36 2.41 -9.31 -12.53
CA PHE A 36 2.64 -9.18 -11.11
C PHE A 36 2.50 -7.70 -10.70
N ILE A 37 1.68 -7.43 -9.70
CA ILE A 37 1.48 -6.08 -9.18
C ILE A 37 1.77 -6.07 -7.68
N ASP A 38 2.63 -5.16 -7.25
CA ASP A 38 2.85 -4.86 -5.86
C ASP A 38 1.79 -3.82 -5.44
N LEU A 39 0.76 -4.27 -4.71
CA LEU A 39 -0.29 -3.43 -4.14
C LEU A 39 0.15 -2.94 -2.77
N ARG A 40 0.13 -1.63 -2.56
CA ARG A 40 0.55 -0.98 -1.32
C ARG A 40 -0.60 -0.25 -0.65
N ASP A 41 -0.67 -0.37 0.66
CA ASP A 41 -1.47 0.52 1.50
C ASP A 41 -0.60 1.16 2.61
N ARG A 42 -1.23 1.75 3.64
CA ARG A 42 -0.52 2.31 4.80
C ARG A 42 0.24 1.25 5.59
N TYR A 43 -0.21 0.00 5.58
CA TYR A 43 0.23 -1.06 6.49
C TYR A 43 1.27 -1.99 5.86
N GLY A 44 1.34 -2.05 4.54
CA GLY A 44 2.31 -2.90 3.87
C GLY A 44 2.12 -3.00 2.36
N ILE A 45 2.73 -4.05 1.82
CA ILE A 45 2.72 -4.38 0.38
C ILE A 45 2.34 -5.85 0.24
N THR A 46 1.46 -6.17 -0.70
CA THR A 46 1.11 -7.54 -1.07
C THR A 46 1.23 -7.71 -2.58
N GLN A 47 1.82 -8.82 -3.03
CA GLN A 47 1.91 -9.16 -4.44
C GLN A 47 0.58 -9.71 -4.93
N LEU A 48 0.11 -9.18 -6.05
CA LEU A 48 -1.02 -9.67 -6.83
C LEU A 48 -0.50 -10.41 -8.06
N VAL A 49 -1.19 -11.46 -8.47
CA VAL A 49 -0.88 -12.26 -9.66
C VAL A 49 -2.10 -12.32 -10.56
N PHE A 50 -1.89 -11.98 -11.82
CA PHE A 50 -2.84 -12.10 -12.92
C PHE A 50 -2.26 -13.06 -13.93
N ASN A 51 -3.00 -14.10 -14.32
CA ASN A 51 -2.53 -15.11 -15.25
C ASN A 51 -3.37 -15.06 -16.53
N GLU A 52 -2.71 -14.80 -17.65
CA GLU A 52 -3.32 -14.72 -18.99
C GLU A 52 -3.97 -16.04 -19.43
N GLU A 53 -3.42 -17.19 -19.04
CA GLU A 53 -3.98 -18.51 -19.35
C GLU A 53 -5.30 -18.78 -18.59
N VAL A 54 -5.51 -18.14 -17.45
CA VAL A 54 -6.72 -18.30 -16.62
C VAL A 54 -7.78 -17.28 -17.01
N ASP A 55 -7.38 -16.01 -17.13
CA ASP A 55 -8.27 -14.91 -17.50
C ASP A 55 -7.46 -13.85 -18.27
N ALA A 56 -7.53 -13.93 -19.59
CA ALA A 56 -6.82 -13.03 -20.50
C ALA A 56 -7.33 -11.58 -20.41
N GLU A 57 -8.65 -11.39 -20.21
CA GLU A 57 -9.25 -10.06 -20.12
C GLU A 57 -8.82 -9.35 -18.84
N LEU A 58 -8.86 -10.04 -17.71
CA LEU A 58 -8.42 -9.53 -16.41
C LEU A 58 -6.92 -9.21 -16.43
N CYS A 59 -6.11 -10.06 -17.07
CA CYS A 59 -4.67 -9.83 -17.22
C CYS A 59 -4.39 -8.61 -18.11
N GLU A 60 -5.15 -8.40 -19.17
CA GLU A 60 -5.02 -7.23 -20.04
C GLU A 60 -5.43 -5.94 -19.30
N GLN A 61 -6.50 -5.97 -18.51
CA GLN A 61 -6.86 -4.85 -17.64
C GLN A 61 -5.72 -4.52 -16.65
N ALA A 62 -5.08 -5.53 -16.05
CA ALA A 62 -3.95 -5.35 -15.15
C ALA A 62 -2.72 -4.73 -15.85
N ASN A 63 -2.50 -5.04 -17.13
CA ASN A 63 -1.41 -4.47 -17.94
C ASN A 63 -1.56 -2.96 -18.18
N HIS A 64 -2.79 -2.42 -18.14
CA HIS A 64 -3.07 -1.00 -18.31
C HIS A 64 -2.99 -0.19 -17.00
N LEU A 65 -2.72 -0.83 -15.87
CA LEU A 65 -2.60 -0.14 -14.58
C LEU A 65 -1.31 0.68 -14.50
N GLY A 66 -1.47 1.97 -14.27
CA GLY A 66 -0.37 2.89 -13.99
C GLY A 66 0.04 2.91 -12.52
N ARG A 67 1.24 3.43 -12.24
CA ARG A 67 1.69 3.70 -10.87
C ARG A 67 0.71 4.61 -10.13
N GLU A 68 0.51 4.34 -8.85
CA GLU A 68 -0.38 5.08 -7.94
C GLU A 68 -1.88 5.04 -8.33
N PHE A 69 -2.28 4.23 -9.32
CA PHE A 69 -3.69 3.93 -9.48
C PHE A 69 -4.24 3.32 -8.21
N VAL A 70 -5.43 3.72 -7.82
CA VAL A 70 -6.15 3.13 -6.69
C VAL A 70 -7.02 2.01 -7.22
N ILE A 71 -6.76 0.81 -6.74
CA ILE A 71 -7.50 -0.38 -7.16
C ILE A 71 -8.08 -1.13 -5.98
N GLN A 72 -9.16 -1.84 -6.25
CA GLN A 72 -9.72 -2.87 -5.40
C GLN A 72 -9.64 -4.19 -6.15
N ILE A 73 -9.23 -5.24 -5.44
CA ILE A 73 -9.22 -6.60 -5.98
C ILE A 73 -9.95 -7.56 -5.06
N VAL A 74 -10.50 -8.62 -5.67
CA VAL A 74 -10.91 -9.83 -4.96
C VAL A 74 -10.00 -10.96 -5.47
N GLY A 75 -9.55 -11.82 -4.56
CA GLY A 75 -8.68 -12.93 -4.94
C GLY A 75 -8.44 -13.90 -3.81
N THR A 76 -7.73 -14.97 -4.10
CA THR A 76 -7.39 -16.05 -3.15
C THR A 76 -5.94 -15.94 -2.73
N VAL A 77 -5.71 -16.09 -1.43
CA VAL A 77 -4.34 -16.11 -0.87
C VAL A 77 -3.67 -17.43 -1.22
N ASN A 78 -2.53 -17.36 -1.87
CA ASN A 78 -1.70 -18.50 -2.22
C ASN A 78 -0.29 -18.38 -1.64
N GLU A 79 0.40 -19.51 -1.48
CA GLU A 79 1.81 -19.50 -1.14
C GLU A 79 2.63 -19.05 -2.35
N ARG A 80 3.55 -18.10 -2.13
CA ARG A 80 4.41 -17.57 -3.16
C ARG A 80 5.52 -18.55 -3.53
N PHE A 81 5.69 -18.81 -4.81
CA PHE A 81 6.76 -19.68 -5.30
C PHE A 81 8.16 -19.11 -4.99
N SER A 82 8.38 -17.83 -5.28
CA SER A 82 9.63 -17.13 -4.97
C SER A 82 9.43 -16.17 -3.78
N LYS A 83 9.77 -16.65 -2.58
CA LYS A 83 9.56 -15.91 -1.33
C LYS A 83 10.43 -14.66 -1.25
N ASN A 84 9.86 -13.57 -0.74
CA ASN A 84 10.54 -12.29 -0.53
C ASN A 84 10.67 -11.98 0.97
N LYS A 85 11.83 -12.22 1.54
CA LYS A 85 12.11 -12.01 2.97
C LYS A 85 12.12 -10.53 3.40
N ASN A 86 12.09 -9.59 2.47
CA ASN A 86 12.19 -8.15 2.75
C ASN A 86 10.84 -7.52 3.13
N ILE A 87 9.72 -8.22 2.93
CA ILE A 87 8.39 -7.76 3.29
C ILE A 87 7.66 -8.82 4.14
N PRO A 88 6.83 -8.40 5.12
CA PRO A 88 6.12 -9.34 6.01
C PRO A 88 5.16 -10.30 5.31
N THR A 89 4.63 -9.92 4.15
CA THR A 89 3.71 -10.69 3.30
C THR A 89 4.45 -11.46 2.19
N GLY A 90 5.76 -11.53 2.25
CA GLY A 90 6.59 -12.06 1.16
C GLY A 90 6.52 -13.56 0.95
N ASP A 91 5.85 -14.30 1.85
CA ASP A 91 5.60 -15.74 1.71
C ASP A 91 4.32 -16.04 0.93
N ILE A 92 3.46 -15.05 0.71
CA ILE A 92 2.16 -15.19 0.05
C ILE A 92 2.01 -14.26 -1.14
N GLU A 93 1.08 -14.60 -2.01
CA GLU A 93 0.61 -13.78 -3.12
C GLU A 93 -0.91 -13.96 -3.28
N ILE A 94 -1.56 -13.04 -3.96
CA ILE A 94 -3.00 -13.12 -4.22
C ILE A 94 -3.22 -13.44 -5.68
N ILE A 95 -3.86 -14.58 -5.94
CA ILE A 95 -4.39 -14.89 -7.27
C ILE A 95 -5.69 -14.12 -7.44
N VAL A 96 -5.66 -13.13 -8.31
CA VAL A 96 -6.78 -12.20 -8.49
C VAL A 96 -7.86 -12.81 -9.35
N SER A 97 -9.11 -12.68 -8.91
CA SER A 97 -10.32 -13.08 -9.65
C SER A 97 -11.17 -11.88 -10.10
N GLU A 98 -11.04 -10.73 -9.42
CA GLU A 98 -11.76 -9.51 -9.79
C GLU A 98 -10.87 -8.28 -9.61
N LEU A 99 -10.94 -7.34 -10.54
CA LEU A 99 -10.23 -6.07 -10.52
C LEU A 99 -11.19 -4.92 -10.76
N ASN A 100 -11.17 -3.95 -9.86
CA ASN A 100 -11.91 -2.70 -10.01
C ASN A 100 -10.96 -1.50 -9.84
N VAL A 101 -10.87 -0.66 -10.85
CA VAL A 101 -10.11 0.59 -10.80
C VAL A 101 -10.98 1.66 -10.14
N LEU A 102 -10.65 1.99 -8.90
CA LEU A 102 -11.36 3.01 -8.12
C LEU A 102 -10.99 4.42 -8.55
N ASN A 103 -9.73 4.65 -8.89
CA ASN A 103 -9.25 5.93 -9.40
C ASN A 103 -7.95 5.77 -10.17
N SER A 104 -7.84 6.46 -11.30
CA SER A 104 -6.59 6.57 -12.04
C SER A 104 -5.74 7.71 -11.48
N ALA A 105 -4.44 7.67 -11.74
CA ALA A 105 -3.50 8.71 -11.33
C ALA A 105 -2.57 9.10 -12.49
N LEU A 106 -2.15 10.34 -12.51
CA LEU A 106 -1.01 10.74 -13.35
C LEU A 106 0.27 10.13 -12.79
N THR A 107 1.27 9.94 -13.65
CA THR A 107 2.59 9.48 -13.21
C THR A 107 3.15 10.43 -12.16
N PRO A 108 3.48 9.94 -10.95
CA PRO A 108 4.06 10.78 -9.91
C PRO A 108 5.38 11.44 -10.38
N PRO A 109 5.67 12.66 -9.91
CA PRO A 109 6.89 13.38 -10.28
C PRO A 109 8.17 12.75 -9.69
N PHE A 110 8.03 11.82 -8.77
CA PHE A 110 9.10 11.00 -8.18
C PHE A 110 8.54 9.71 -7.60
N THR A 111 9.40 8.72 -7.35
CA THR A 111 9.00 7.44 -6.73
C THR A 111 8.69 7.61 -5.24
N ILE A 112 7.55 7.07 -4.78
CA ILE A 112 7.13 7.11 -3.37
C ILE A 112 7.78 5.91 -2.63
N GLU A 113 9.09 5.92 -2.59
CA GLU A 113 9.93 4.90 -1.94
C GLU A 113 11.03 5.61 -1.12
N ASP A 114 11.64 4.91 -0.16
CA ASP A 114 12.68 5.52 0.69
C ASP A 114 13.91 5.93 -0.14
N ASN A 115 14.28 5.12 -1.14
CA ASN A 115 15.29 5.47 -2.14
C ASN A 115 14.62 6.15 -3.33
N THR A 116 14.15 7.39 -3.13
CA THR A 116 13.44 8.18 -4.15
C THR A 116 14.43 8.83 -5.14
N ASP A 117 13.99 9.02 -6.37
CA ASP A 117 14.65 9.79 -7.43
C ASP A 117 14.33 11.30 -7.38
N GLY A 118 13.46 11.71 -6.44
CA GLY A 118 13.07 13.12 -6.25
C GLY A 118 14.08 13.93 -5.44
N GLY A 119 14.57 15.03 -5.99
CA GLY A 119 15.33 16.06 -5.25
C GLY A 119 14.48 16.81 -4.23
N ASP A 120 15.12 17.58 -3.34
CA ASP A 120 14.44 18.29 -2.25
C ASP A 120 13.36 19.25 -2.74
N ASP A 121 13.62 20.01 -3.78
CA ASP A 121 12.68 21.01 -4.33
C ASP A 121 11.38 20.35 -4.81
N ILE A 122 11.48 19.25 -5.55
CA ILE A 122 10.31 18.55 -6.07
C ILE A 122 9.53 17.86 -4.96
N ARG A 123 10.22 17.31 -3.94
CA ARG A 123 9.59 16.71 -2.76
C ARG A 123 8.88 17.75 -1.88
N MET A 124 9.43 18.97 -1.79
CA MET A 124 8.77 20.07 -1.08
C MET A 124 7.55 20.58 -1.85
N LYS A 125 7.64 20.68 -3.17
CA LYS A 125 6.50 21.07 -4.03
C LYS A 125 5.35 20.06 -3.95
N TYR A 126 5.66 18.77 -3.95
CA TYR A 126 4.67 17.67 -3.86
C TYR A 126 4.72 16.99 -2.50
N ARG A 127 4.72 17.79 -1.43
CA ARG A 127 4.91 17.32 -0.05
C ARG A 127 3.94 16.20 0.35
N TYR A 128 2.70 16.24 -0.11
CA TYR A 128 1.69 15.22 0.15
C TYR A 128 2.08 13.81 -0.38
N LEU A 129 2.90 13.72 -1.43
CA LEU A 129 3.48 12.46 -1.90
C LEU A 129 4.67 12.04 -1.05
N ASP A 130 5.56 12.98 -0.70
CA ASP A 130 6.74 12.72 0.12
C ASP A 130 6.36 12.20 1.51
N LEU A 131 5.28 12.70 2.12
CA LEU A 131 4.77 12.23 3.41
C LEU A 131 4.34 10.75 3.40
N ARG A 132 4.13 10.16 2.23
CA ARG A 132 3.74 8.75 2.08
C ARG A 132 4.94 7.80 2.07
N ARG A 133 6.17 8.30 1.93
CA ARG A 133 7.40 7.50 2.05
C ARG A 133 7.53 6.91 3.45
N ALA A 134 8.02 5.68 3.56
CA ALA A 134 8.03 4.93 4.82
C ALA A 134 8.82 5.66 5.92
N THR A 135 10.00 6.20 5.61
CA THR A 135 10.85 6.95 6.56
C THR A 135 10.14 8.21 7.08
N VAL A 136 9.56 9.02 6.18
CA VAL A 136 8.87 10.26 6.57
C VAL A 136 7.62 9.95 7.38
N ARG A 137 6.84 8.94 6.95
CA ARG A 137 5.65 8.48 7.66
C ARG A 137 5.96 8.00 9.07
N LYS A 138 7.02 7.20 9.27
CA LYS A 138 7.45 6.74 10.60
C LYS A 138 7.75 7.92 11.54
N ASN A 139 8.39 8.97 11.04
CA ASN A 139 8.66 10.18 11.83
C ASN A 139 7.36 10.89 12.23
N LEU A 140 6.39 10.99 11.33
CA LEU A 140 5.08 11.56 11.64
C LEU A 140 4.30 10.71 12.65
N GLU A 141 4.33 9.39 12.51
CA GLU A 141 3.70 8.46 13.45
C GLU A 141 4.33 8.54 14.84
N LEU A 142 5.66 8.66 14.92
CA LEU A 142 6.36 8.87 16.19
C LEU A 142 5.95 10.20 16.83
N ARG A 143 5.99 11.30 16.08
CA ARG A 143 5.55 12.61 16.56
C ARG A 143 4.12 12.59 17.07
N HIS A 144 3.20 11.96 16.31
CA HIS A 144 1.80 11.80 16.70
C HIS A 144 1.67 11.06 18.04
N LYS A 145 2.33 9.93 18.20
CA LYS A 145 2.31 9.14 19.44
C LYS A 145 2.85 9.94 20.62
N MET A 146 3.98 10.61 20.45
CA MET A 146 4.55 11.46 21.50
C MET A 146 3.57 12.54 21.94
N THR A 147 2.94 13.25 21.01
CA THR A 147 1.97 14.31 21.33
C THR A 147 0.78 13.75 22.11
N ILE A 148 0.25 12.61 21.71
CA ILE A 148 -0.87 11.96 22.41
C ILE A 148 -0.46 11.55 23.84
N GLU A 149 0.70 10.96 24.02
CA GLU A 149 1.16 10.53 25.35
C GLU A 149 1.43 11.73 26.27
N VAL A 150 1.97 12.83 25.77
CA VAL A 150 2.13 14.08 26.52
C VAL A 150 0.76 14.64 26.97
N ARG A 151 -0.21 14.67 26.04
CA ARG A 151 -1.58 15.12 26.37
C ARG A 151 -2.23 14.25 27.44
N LYS A 152 -2.16 12.93 27.30
CA LYS A 152 -2.68 11.98 28.30
C LYS A 152 -2.02 12.17 29.67
N TYR A 153 -0.70 12.35 29.68
CA TYR A 153 0.03 12.58 30.91
C TYR A 153 -0.42 13.85 31.61
N LEU A 154 -0.52 14.97 30.89
CA LEU A 154 -0.98 16.25 31.45
C LEU A 154 -2.43 16.16 31.94
N ASP A 155 -3.33 15.57 31.15
CA ASP A 155 -4.72 15.32 31.52
C ASP A 155 -4.80 14.50 32.82
N SER A 156 -4.00 13.46 32.97
CA SER A 156 -3.92 12.63 34.18
C SER A 156 -3.45 13.40 35.42
N LYS A 157 -2.84 14.59 35.23
CA LYS A 157 -2.41 15.51 36.29
C LYS A 157 -3.37 16.67 36.52
N GLY A 158 -4.52 16.67 35.86
CA GLY A 158 -5.56 17.71 35.99
C GLY A 158 -5.30 18.99 35.20
N PHE A 159 -4.35 18.95 34.22
CA PHE A 159 -4.14 20.07 33.30
C PHE A 159 -5.20 20.05 32.19
N ILE A 160 -5.60 21.22 31.75
CA ILE A 160 -6.55 21.42 30.65
C ILE A 160 -5.79 22.05 29.46
N GLU A 161 -5.92 21.48 28.27
CA GLU A 161 -5.42 22.08 27.03
C GLU A 161 -6.40 23.19 26.59
N VAL A 162 -5.90 24.40 26.39
CA VAL A 162 -6.70 25.56 25.98
C VAL A 162 -6.17 26.13 24.69
N GLU A 163 -7.05 26.25 23.71
CA GLU A 163 -6.77 26.98 22.46
C GLU A 163 -7.30 28.40 22.60
N THR A 164 -6.43 29.40 22.46
CA THR A 164 -6.81 30.80 22.43
C THR A 164 -6.89 31.30 21.01
N PRO A 165 -7.90 32.12 20.64
CA PRO A 165 -7.94 32.77 19.34
C PRO A 165 -6.75 33.71 19.19
N LEU A 166 -6.13 33.69 17.96
CA LEU A 166 -5.06 34.60 17.56
C LEU A 166 -5.65 35.89 16.97
#